data_f50db9e6e2346accbdbbdddfb6952957
#
_entry.id   f50db9e6e2346accbdbbdddfb6952957
#
_cell.length_a   1.000
_cell.length_b   1.000
_cell.length_c   1.000
_cell.angle_alpha   90.00
_cell.angle_beta   90.00
_cell.angle_gamma   90.00
#
_symmetry.space_group_name_H-M   'P 1'
#
loop_
_entity.id
_entity.type
_entity.pdbx_description
1 polymer ?
#
loop_
_entity_poly.entity_id
_entity_poly.type
_entity_poly.pdbx_seq_one_letter_code
_entity_poly.pdbx_strand_id
1 'polypeptide(L)'
;MSHILVNVAWPYANGPRHIGHVAGFGVPSDVYARYERMKGNDVLMVSGTDEHGTPILVEADKEGVSAQELANRYNRVIAKDLCDLGLSYDLFTRTTTGNHEKVVQELFKQCLENGYIYKGTQKVAISPSTGRTLPDRYIEGTCPICGADGARGDQCDACGNELDPDELLNPVSKINGETPRFEETEHFFLDLPALAEANLAWLKTREGWRTNVINFSIGLFKEVKPRAITRDIDWGIPVPVKGWIDNPNKKLYVWFDAVIGYLSASIEWARRKGDPEAWRAWWNDPTTPGYYFMGKDNITFHSQIWPSEMLAYNGQGSKGGETGKLGPLNMPEQVVASEFMTMEGKKFSSSRGIVIYVKDILARYPVDAVRY
;
A
#
# COMPACT_ATOMS: atom_id res chain seq x y z
N MET A 1 30.99 5.47 1.20
CA MET A 1 29.94 4.45 1.41
C MET A 1 28.68 5.22 1.80
N SER A 2 27.65 5.21 0.97
CA SER A 2 26.39 5.89 1.24
C SER A 2 25.32 4.85 1.62
N HIS A 3 24.37 5.23 2.45
CA HIS A 3 23.19 4.39 2.70
C HIS A 3 22.18 4.56 1.54
N ILE A 4 21.58 3.48 1.10
CA ILE A 4 20.56 3.46 0.04
C ILE A 4 19.37 2.62 0.55
N LEU A 5 18.19 3.22 0.60
CA LEU A 5 16.97 2.52 0.96
C LEU A 5 16.23 2.04 -0.30
N VAL A 6 15.95 0.76 -0.38
CA VAL A 6 15.19 0.14 -1.48
C VAL A 6 13.90 -0.46 -0.93
N ASN A 7 12.81 0.22 -1.20
CA ASN A 7 11.46 -0.16 -0.77
C ASN A 7 10.72 -0.81 -1.93
N VAL A 8 10.24 -2.03 -1.73
CA VAL A 8 9.57 -2.79 -2.77
C VAL A 8 8.10 -2.99 -2.40
N ALA A 9 7.19 -2.64 -3.32
CA ALA A 9 5.75 -2.68 -3.07
C ALA A 9 5.29 -4.01 -2.48
N TRP A 10 4.41 -3.92 -1.50
CA TRP A 10 3.92 -5.05 -0.74
C TRP A 10 2.76 -5.75 -1.46
N PRO A 11 2.94 -7.00 -1.90
CA PRO A 11 1.84 -7.76 -2.51
C PRO A 11 0.80 -8.20 -1.48
N TYR A 12 -0.47 -8.15 -1.86
CA TYR A 12 -1.54 -8.74 -1.06
C TYR A 12 -1.34 -10.25 -0.89
N ALA A 13 -1.54 -10.75 0.35
CA ALA A 13 -1.45 -12.17 0.68
C ALA A 13 -2.75 -12.93 0.32
N ASN A 14 -3.20 -12.81 -0.94
CA ASN A 14 -4.46 -13.40 -1.46
C ASN A 14 -4.26 -14.35 -2.64
N GLY A 15 -3.03 -14.75 -2.94
CA GLY A 15 -2.71 -15.66 -4.04
C GLY A 15 -1.22 -15.73 -4.34
N PRO A 16 -0.76 -16.71 -5.13
CA PRO A 16 0.63 -16.82 -5.55
C PRO A 16 1.02 -15.69 -6.50
N ARG A 17 2.30 -15.42 -6.62
CA ARG A 17 2.81 -14.38 -7.51
C ARG A 17 2.96 -14.88 -8.94
N HIS A 18 2.62 -14.02 -9.90
CA HIS A 18 2.83 -14.27 -11.32
C HIS A 18 3.94 -13.40 -11.89
N ILE A 19 4.43 -13.74 -13.08
CA ILE A 19 5.56 -13.04 -13.71
C ILE A 19 5.33 -11.53 -13.89
N GLY A 20 4.09 -11.08 -14.09
CA GLY A 20 3.76 -9.66 -14.17
C GLY A 20 4.06 -8.88 -12.89
N HIS A 21 3.94 -9.51 -11.71
CA HIS A 21 4.34 -8.89 -10.45
C HIS A 21 5.87 -8.76 -10.35
N VAL A 22 6.58 -9.85 -10.63
CA VAL A 22 8.04 -9.87 -10.44
C VAL A 22 8.78 -9.06 -11.49
N ALA A 23 8.27 -8.98 -12.72
CA ALA A 23 8.79 -8.08 -13.75
C ALA A 23 8.52 -6.60 -13.41
N GLY A 24 7.39 -6.30 -12.73
CA GLY A 24 7.01 -4.94 -12.37
C GLY A 24 7.83 -4.35 -11.22
N PHE A 25 7.92 -5.06 -10.10
CA PHE A 25 8.58 -4.54 -8.90
C PHE A 25 9.74 -5.41 -8.40
N GLY A 26 9.67 -6.74 -8.56
CA GLY A 26 10.62 -7.66 -7.94
C GLY A 26 12.01 -7.61 -8.56
N VAL A 27 12.14 -8.03 -9.82
CA VAL A 27 13.44 -8.10 -10.50
C VAL A 27 14.11 -6.71 -10.64
N PRO A 28 13.40 -5.65 -11.06
CA PRO A 28 14.03 -4.33 -11.17
C PRO A 28 14.61 -3.81 -9.84
N SER A 29 13.91 -4.01 -8.73
CA SER A 29 14.38 -3.60 -7.41
C SER A 29 15.62 -4.37 -6.96
N ASP A 30 15.66 -5.67 -7.21
CA ASP A 30 16.79 -6.52 -6.86
C ASP A 30 18.03 -6.22 -7.72
N VAL A 31 17.84 -5.96 -9.02
CA VAL A 31 18.93 -5.54 -9.91
C VAL A 31 19.53 -4.23 -9.42
N TYR A 32 18.70 -3.25 -9.06
CA TYR A 32 19.15 -1.99 -8.53
C TYR A 32 19.88 -2.15 -7.18
N ALA A 33 19.32 -2.90 -6.26
CA ALA A 33 19.95 -3.16 -4.95
C ALA A 33 21.31 -3.84 -5.09
N ARG A 34 21.43 -4.86 -5.96
CA ARG A 34 22.71 -5.52 -6.25
C ARG A 34 23.71 -4.57 -6.88
N TYR A 35 23.29 -3.75 -7.84
CA TYR A 35 24.13 -2.75 -8.46
C TYR A 35 24.70 -1.77 -7.44
N GLU A 36 23.89 -1.23 -6.54
CA GLU A 36 24.34 -0.30 -5.50
C GLU A 36 25.26 -1.00 -4.47
N ARG A 37 25.01 -2.25 -4.11
CA ARG A 37 25.93 -3.05 -3.26
C ARG A 37 27.27 -3.27 -3.97
N MET A 38 27.30 -3.54 -5.28
CA MET A 38 28.53 -3.69 -6.06
C MET A 38 29.33 -2.38 -6.13
N LYS A 39 28.69 -1.22 -6.06
CA LYS A 39 29.35 0.09 -5.94
C LYS A 39 29.95 0.34 -4.55
N GLY A 40 29.72 -0.55 -3.58
CA GLY A 40 30.18 -0.42 -2.20
C GLY A 40 29.25 0.41 -1.32
N ASN A 41 28.00 0.64 -1.71
CA ASN A 41 27.00 1.30 -0.88
C ASN A 41 26.36 0.30 0.10
N ASP A 42 25.93 0.80 1.27
CA ASP A 42 25.18 0.03 2.26
C ASP A 42 23.69 0.11 1.91
N VAL A 43 23.13 -1.00 1.44
CA VAL A 43 21.78 -1.06 0.91
C VAL A 43 20.87 -1.81 1.86
N LEU A 44 19.78 -1.19 2.27
CA LEU A 44 18.67 -1.84 2.97
C LEU A 44 17.51 -2.05 2.01
N MET A 45 17.28 -3.29 1.61
CA MET A 45 16.17 -3.68 0.72
C MET A 45 15.08 -4.38 1.51
N VAL A 46 13.89 -3.78 1.61
CA VAL A 46 12.78 -4.30 2.41
C VAL A 46 11.49 -4.44 1.61
N SER A 47 10.70 -5.43 2.00
CA SER A 47 9.32 -5.66 1.54
C SER A 47 8.59 -6.57 2.53
N GLY A 48 7.37 -6.96 2.18
CA GLY A 48 6.56 -7.90 2.92
C GLY A 48 5.25 -8.19 2.22
N THR A 49 4.35 -8.91 2.90
CA THR A 49 2.98 -9.12 2.44
C THR A 49 2.04 -8.12 3.10
N ASP A 50 1.21 -7.48 2.27
CA ASP A 50 0.04 -6.72 2.72
C ASP A 50 -1.08 -7.71 3.05
N GLU A 51 -1.51 -7.72 4.32
CA GLU A 51 -2.42 -8.73 4.85
C GLU A 51 -3.72 -8.17 5.40
N HIS A 52 -3.85 -6.85 5.56
CA HIS A 52 -5.03 -6.21 6.15
C HIS A 52 -6.08 -5.73 5.12
N GLY A 53 -5.76 -5.79 3.84
CA GLY A 53 -6.64 -5.28 2.80
C GLY A 53 -7.93 -6.11 2.62
N THR A 54 -8.99 -5.45 2.14
CA THR A 54 -10.24 -6.10 1.75
C THR A 54 -10.07 -7.24 0.73
N PRO A 55 -9.03 -7.25 -0.16
CA PRO A 55 -8.77 -8.41 -1.02
C PRO A 55 -8.52 -9.72 -0.26
N ILE A 56 -7.99 -9.63 0.98
CA ILE A 56 -7.79 -10.79 1.85
C ILE A 56 -9.15 -11.31 2.34
N LEU A 57 -10.02 -10.42 2.82
CA LEU A 57 -11.36 -10.78 3.30
C LEU A 57 -12.20 -11.42 2.18
N VAL A 58 -12.21 -10.81 0.98
CA VAL A 58 -12.95 -11.34 -0.17
C VAL A 58 -12.51 -12.76 -0.53
N GLU A 59 -11.21 -13.02 -0.55
CA GLU A 59 -10.69 -14.33 -0.90
C GLU A 59 -10.89 -15.34 0.24
N ALA A 60 -10.75 -14.91 1.50
CA ALA A 60 -11.03 -15.74 2.67
C ALA A 60 -12.51 -16.18 2.73
N ASP A 61 -13.43 -15.25 2.45
CA ASP A 61 -14.87 -15.56 2.37
C ASP A 61 -15.17 -16.60 1.26
N LYS A 62 -14.55 -16.47 0.08
CA LYS A 62 -14.72 -17.43 -1.02
C LYS A 62 -14.21 -18.83 -0.67
N GLU A 63 -13.08 -18.91 0.02
CA GLU A 63 -12.47 -20.17 0.42
C GLU A 63 -13.08 -20.75 1.72
N GLY A 64 -13.92 -20.00 2.45
CA GLY A 64 -14.50 -20.41 3.73
C GLY A 64 -13.48 -20.56 4.85
N VAL A 65 -12.40 -19.76 4.83
CA VAL A 65 -11.34 -19.73 5.84
C VAL A 65 -11.26 -18.38 6.52
N SER A 66 -10.55 -18.27 7.64
CA SER A 66 -10.29 -16.98 8.27
C SER A 66 -9.27 -16.15 7.47
N ALA A 67 -9.37 -14.80 7.55
CA ALA A 67 -8.39 -13.89 6.96
C ALA A 67 -6.97 -14.20 7.43
N GLN A 68 -6.79 -14.52 8.71
CA GLN A 68 -5.49 -14.89 9.28
C GLN A 68 -4.91 -16.17 8.67
N GLU A 69 -5.74 -17.18 8.45
CA GLU A 69 -5.30 -18.45 7.83
C GLU A 69 -4.90 -18.24 6.38
N LEU A 70 -5.71 -17.49 5.62
CA LEU A 70 -5.41 -17.13 4.24
C LEU A 70 -4.07 -16.38 4.16
N ALA A 71 -3.91 -15.31 4.95
CA ALA A 71 -2.71 -14.52 5.02
C ALA A 71 -1.48 -15.34 5.39
N ASN A 72 -1.57 -16.22 6.41
CA ASN A 72 -0.49 -17.11 6.80
C ASN A 72 -0.05 -18.06 5.69
N ARG A 73 -0.99 -18.57 4.91
CA ARG A 73 -0.72 -19.46 3.78
C ARG A 73 0.00 -18.73 2.66
N TYR A 74 -0.55 -17.60 2.21
CA TYR A 74 0.00 -16.88 1.07
C TYR A 74 1.26 -16.10 1.39
N ASN A 75 1.46 -15.63 2.63
CA ASN A 75 2.76 -15.08 3.03
C ASN A 75 3.90 -16.08 2.79
N ARG A 76 3.71 -17.36 3.20
CA ARG A 76 4.72 -18.42 2.98
C ARG A 76 4.93 -18.69 1.50
N VAL A 77 3.86 -18.77 0.71
CA VAL A 77 3.95 -19.02 -0.74
C VAL A 77 4.68 -17.88 -1.43
N ILE A 78 4.31 -16.63 -1.14
CA ILE A 78 4.92 -15.45 -1.75
C ILE A 78 6.39 -15.33 -1.36
N ALA A 79 6.72 -15.47 -0.07
CA ALA A 79 8.10 -15.42 0.39
C ALA A 79 8.97 -16.49 -0.30
N LYS A 80 8.43 -17.71 -0.46
CA LYS A 80 9.11 -18.77 -1.18
C LYS A 80 9.30 -18.45 -2.66
N ASP A 81 8.26 -18.00 -3.36
CA ASP A 81 8.32 -17.66 -4.79
C ASP A 81 9.40 -16.59 -5.06
N LEU A 82 9.47 -15.54 -4.20
CA LEU A 82 10.44 -14.46 -4.33
C LEU A 82 11.86 -14.90 -3.97
N CYS A 83 12.01 -15.76 -2.97
CA CYS A 83 13.29 -16.38 -2.60
C CYS A 83 13.80 -17.31 -3.71
N ASP A 84 12.96 -18.18 -4.25
CA ASP A 84 13.31 -19.09 -5.34
C ASP A 84 13.71 -18.33 -6.62
N LEU A 85 13.11 -17.14 -6.86
CA LEU A 85 13.51 -16.22 -7.92
C LEU A 85 14.84 -15.49 -7.64
N GLY A 86 15.42 -15.65 -6.46
CA GLY A 86 16.71 -15.09 -6.07
C GLY A 86 16.66 -13.60 -5.70
N LEU A 87 15.53 -13.07 -5.26
CA LEU A 87 15.45 -11.69 -4.79
C LEU A 87 16.16 -11.53 -3.43
N SER A 88 17.04 -10.54 -3.32
CA SER A 88 17.99 -10.40 -2.22
C SER A 88 17.53 -9.41 -1.14
N TYR A 89 16.30 -9.57 -0.64
CA TYR A 89 15.77 -8.76 0.47
C TYR A 89 16.63 -8.91 1.73
N ASP A 90 16.91 -7.79 2.42
CA ASP A 90 17.47 -7.81 3.77
C ASP A 90 16.40 -8.19 4.80
N LEU A 91 15.15 -7.83 4.53
CA LEU A 91 13.99 -8.34 5.25
C LEU A 91 12.76 -8.42 4.33
N PHE A 92 12.11 -9.57 4.30
CA PHE A 92 10.76 -9.77 3.81
C PHE A 92 9.88 -10.16 5.00
N THR A 93 8.90 -9.31 5.35
CA THR A 93 8.05 -9.48 6.55
C THR A 93 6.56 -9.42 6.20
N ARG A 94 5.70 -8.93 7.09
CA ARG A 94 4.25 -8.92 6.91
C ARG A 94 3.58 -7.84 7.77
N THR A 95 2.42 -7.33 7.36
CA THR A 95 1.70 -6.29 8.10
C THR A 95 1.03 -6.80 9.38
N THR A 96 0.77 -8.09 9.53
CA THR A 96 0.17 -8.69 10.75
C THR A 96 1.15 -8.88 11.91
N THR A 97 2.30 -8.21 11.91
CA THR A 97 3.23 -8.27 13.05
C THR A 97 2.88 -7.22 14.11
N GLY A 98 3.08 -7.56 15.38
CA GLY A 98 2.95 -6.58 16.47
C GLY A 98 3.95 -5.42 16.38
N ASN A 99 5.05 -5.57 15.62
CA ASN A 99 5.97 -4.48 15.30
C ASN A 99 5.30 -3.48 14.34
N HIS A 100 4.71 -3.97 13.26
CA HIS A 100 4.01 -3.13 12.29
C HIS A 100 2.85 -2.38 12.95
N GLU A 101 1.99 -3.07 13.70
CA GLU A 101 0.89 -2.46 14.45
C GLU A 101 1.34 -1.26 15.30
N LYS A 102 2.43 -1.43 16.08
CA LYS A 102 2.97 -0.35 16.93
C LYS A 102 3.47 0.84 16.14
N VAL A 103 4.14 0.61 15.00
CA VAL A 103 4.65 1.70 14.15
C VAL A 103 3.51 2.45 13.48
N VAL A 104 2.51 1.75 12.96
CA VAL A 104 1.32 2.37 12.36
C VAL A 104 0.54 3.20 13.38
N GLN A 105 0.31 2.64 14.56
CA GLN A 105 -0.38 3.36 15.65
C GLN A 105 0.40 4.60 16.12
N GLU A 106 1.73 4.55 16.06
CA GLU A 106 2.58 5.70 16.38
C GLU A 106 2.42 6.82 15.34
N LEU A 107 2.48 6.49 14.04
CA LEU A 107 2.26 7.49 12.99
C LEU A 107 0.86 8.08 13.09
N PHE A 108 -0.16 7.24 13.29
CA PHE A 108 -1.53 7.71 13.45
C PHE A 108 -1.66 8.72 14.58
N LYS A 109 -1.10 8.42 15.77
CA LYS A 109 -1.17 9.31 16.95
C LYS A 109 -0.50 10.65 16.69
N GLN A 110 0.70 10.65 16.12
CA GLN A 110 1.41 11.89 15.81
C GLN A 110 0.68 12.72 14.76
N CYS A 111 0.16 12.10 13.70
CA CYS A 111 -0.65 12.80 12.69
C CYS A 111 -1.94 13.37 13.28
N LEU A 112 -2.56 12.68 14.25
CA LEU A 112 -3.73 13.15 14.97
C LEU A 112 -3.37 14.35 15.90
N GLU A 113 -2.27 14.27 16.63
CA GLU A 113 -1.75 15.35 17.48
C GLU A 113 -1.42 16.61 16.68
N ASN A 114 -0.83 16.44 15.50
CA ASN A 114 -0.55 17.52 14.55
C ASN A 114 -1.80 18.06 13.83
N GLY A 115 -2.98 17.45 14.07
CA GLY A 115 -4.27 17.90 13.53
C GLY A 115 -4.52 17.53 12.07
N TYR A 116 -3.68 16.68 11.45
CA TYR A 116 -3.89 16.18 10.07
C TYR A 116 -4.79 14.96 10.00
N ILE A 117 -5.07 14.33 11.12
CA ILE A 117 -6.12 13.33 11.24
C ILE A 117 -7.25 13.91 12.07
N TYR A 118 -8.48 13.76 11.63
CA TYR A 118 -9.66 14.25 12.34
C TYR A 118 -10.83 13.29 12.17
N LYS A 119 -11.83 13.42 13.05
CA LYS A 119 -13.05 12.60 13.04
C LYS A 119 -14.13 13.23 12.17
N GLY A 120 -14.77 12.43 11.36
CA GLY A 120 -15.86 12.83 10.47
C GLY A 120 -16.81 11.67 10.19
N THR A 121 -17.78 11.87 9.30
CA THR A 121 -18.73 10.84 8.86
C THR A 121 -18.50 10.50 7.39
N GLN A 122 -18.74 9.23 7.04
CA GLN A 122 -18.74 8.72 5.68
C GLN A 122 -19.90 7.76 5.50
N LYS A 123 -20.45 7.70 4.29
CA LYS A 123 -21.42 6.68 3.92
C LYS A 123 -20.72 5.35 3.66
N VAL A 124 -21.22 4.30 4.26
CA VAL A 124 -20.76 2.93 4.04
C VAL A 124 -21.86 2.12 3.39
N ALA A 125 -21.47 1.19 2.53
CA ALA A 125 -22.40 0.28 1.88
C ALA A 125 -22.81 -0.85 2.85
N ILE A 126 -24.11 -1.13 2.93
CA ILE A 126 -24.70 -2.19 3.74
C ILE A 126 -25.50 -3.12 2.82
N SER A 127 -25.31 -4.42 2.98
CA SER A 127 -26.14 -5.45 2.33
C SER A 127 -27.55 -5.41 2.91
N PRO A 128 -28.61 -5.13 2.14
CA PRO A 128 -29.99 -5.10 2.63
C PRO A 128 -30.46 -6.45 3.19
N SER A 129 -30.04 -7.55 2.57
CA SER A 129 -30.47 -8.90 2.95
C SER A 129 -29.80 -9.42 4.21
N THR A 130 -28.52 -9.03 4.47
CA THR A 130 -27.76 -9.57 5.61
C THR A 130 -27.50 -8.56 6.72
N GLY A 131 -27.68 -7.24 6.45
CA GLY A 131 -27.30 -6.17 7.37
C GLY A 131 -25.78 -6.01 7.53
N ARG A 132 -24.96 -6.78 6.78
CA ARG A 132 -23.51 -6.74 6.86
C ARG A 132 -22.98 -5.50 6.13
N THR A 133 -21.98 -4.84 6.72
CA THR A 133 -21.20 -3.82 6.03
C THR A 133 -20.42 -4.47 4.89
N LEU A 134 -20.45 -3.82 3.72
CA LEU A 134 -19.77 -4.26 2.51
C LEU A 134 -18.54 -3.35 2.29
N PRO A 135 -17.33 -3.79 2.65
CA PRO A 135 -16.13 -3.05 2.37
C PRO A 135 -15.94 -2.76 0.88
N ASP A 136 -15.17 -1.74 0.56
CA ASP A 136 -15.02 -1.12 -0.75
C ASP A 136 -14.96 -2.11 -1.94
N ARG A 137 -14.19 -3.21 -1.80
CA ARG A 137 -14.01 -4.21 -2.88
C ARG A 137 -15.12 -5.24 -3.00
N TYR A 138 -16.08 -5.20 -2.10
CA TYR A 138 -17.33 -5.96 -2.24
C TYR A 138 -18.36 -5.24 -3.10
N ILE A 139 -18.09 -3.97 -3.48
CA ILE A 139 -18.96 -3.18 -4.33
C ILE A 139 -18.27 -2.96 -5.67
N GLU A 140 -19.04 -3.07 -6.74
CA GLU A 140 -18.64 -2.65 -8.08
C GLU A 140 -19.77 -1.88 -8.77
N GLY A 141 -19.41 -1.06 -9.75
CA GLY A 141 -20.37 -0.26 -10.52
C GLY A 141 -19.70 0.43 -11.68
N THR A 142 -20.37 1.43 -12.27
CA THR A 142 -19.80 2.25 -13.33
C THR A 142 -19.05 3.44 -12.73
N CYS A 143 -17.82 3.68 -13.18
CA CYS A 143 -17.01 4.81 -12.73
C CYS A 143 -17.65 6.15 -13.09
N PRO A 144 -17.89 7.07 -12.15
CA PRO A 144 -18.48 8.37 -12.46
C PRO A 144 -17.55 9.31 -13.23
N ILE A 145 -16.22 9.01 -13.22
CA ILE A 145 -15.20 9.87 -13.82
C ILE A 145 -14.96 9.51 -15.28
N CYS A 146 -14.79 8.22 -15.60
CA CYS A 146 -14.45 7.79 -16.96
C CYS A 146 -15.52 6.93 -17.65
N GLY A 147 -16.61 6.57 -16.98
CA GLY A 147 -17.71 5.77 -17.52
C GLY A 147 -17.38 4.27 -17.67
N ALA A 148 -16.24 3.81 -17.19
CA ALA A 148 -15.86 2.39 -17.29
C ALA A 148 -16.72 1.53 -16.34
N ASP A 149 -17.22 0.39 -16.85
CA ASP A 149 -17.92 -0.59 -16.04
C ASP A 149 -16.97 -1.45 -15.21
N GLY A 150 -17.46 -1.99 -14.10
CA GLY A 150 -16.68 -2.83 -13.18
C GLY A 150 -15.65 -2.05 -12.36
N ALA A 151 -15.84 -0.74 -12.17
CA ALA A 151 -15.09 0.04 -11.22
C ALA A 151 -15.37 -0.43 -9.80
N ARG A 152 -14.32 -0.54 -8.99
CA ARG A 152 -14.44 -0.95 -7.59
C ARG A 152 -14.75 0.23 -6.69
N GLY A 153 -15.28 -0.03 -5.52
CA GLY A 153 -15.62 1.00 -4.54
C GLY A 153 -14.42 1.71 -3.92
N ASP A 154 -13.18 1.29 -4.21
CA ASP A 154 -11.94 1.93 -3.75
C ASP A 154 -11.17 2.63 -4.88
N GLN A 155 -11.24 2.09 -6.11
CA GLN A 155 -10.46 2.59 -7.24
C GLN A 155 -11.01 2.08 -8.57
N CYS A 156 -10.94 2.92 -9.60
CA CYS A 156 -11.22 2.51 -10.97
C CYS A 156 -9.97 1.95 -11.65
N ASP A 157 -10.01 0.68 -12.09
CA ASP A 157 -8.89 0.04 -12.81
C ASP A 157 -8.60 0.68 -14.18
N ALA A 158 -9.57 1.36 -14.80
CA ALA A 158 -9.41 1.96 -16.12
C ALA A 158 -8.71 3.32 -16.07
N CYS A 159 -9.11 4.21 -15.16
CA CYS A 159 -8.54 5.56 -15.07
C CYS A 159 -7.61 5.78 -13.87
N GLY A 160 -7.53 4.81 -12.93
CA GLY A 160 -6.66 4.87 -11.76
C GLY A 160 -7.12 5.83 -10.65
N ASN A 161 -8.26 6.52 -10.83
CA ASN A 161 -8.78 7.42 -9.82
C ASN A 161 -9.32 6.64 -8.61
N GLU A 162 -9.14 7.24 -7.43
CA GLU A 162 -9.76 6.80 -6.19
C GLU A 162 -11.26 7.05 -6.24
N LEU A 163 -12.03 6.17 -5.60
CA LEU A 163 -13.48 6.23 -5.51
C LEU A 163 -13.93 5.89 -4.10
N ASP A 164 -15.12 6.37 -3.74
CA ASP A 164 -15.88 5.86 -2.60
C ASP A 164 -17.09 5.05 -3.12
N PRO A 165 -17.56 4.01 -2.40
CA PRO A 165 -18.63 3.14 -2.87
C PRO A 165 -19.93 3.87 -3.24
N ASP A 166 -20.23 4.98 -2.57
CA ASP A 166 -21.43 5.79 -2.83
C ASP A 166 -21.30 6.76 -4.03
N GLU A 167 -20.09 6.90 -4.57
CA GLU A 167 -19.83 7.66 -5.80
C GLU A 167 -20.08 6.81 -7.06
N LEU A 168 -20.06 5.47 -6.96
CA LEU A 168 -20.28 4.58 -8.09
C LEU A 168 -21.69 4.74 -8.67
N LEU A 169 -21.79 4.74 -10.00
CA LEU A 169 -23.08 4.63 -10.67
C LEU A 169 -23.51 3.16 -10.71
N ASN A 170 -24.79 2.91 -10.40
CA ASN A 170 -25.38 1.58 -10.36
C ASN A 170 -24.58 0.58 -9.49
N PRO A 171 -24.26 0.90 -8.23
CA PRO A 171 -23.46 0.03 -7.37
C PRO A 171 -24.18 -1.29 -7.08
N VAL A 172 -23.43 -2.39 -7.14
CA VAL A 172 -23.93 -3.73 -6.81
C VAL A 172 -22.93 -4.47 -5.90
N SER A 173 -23.47 -5.28 -5.02
CA SER A 173 -22.70 -6.18 -4.17
C SER A 173 -22.14 -7.34 -4.99
N LYS A 174 -20.84 -7.58 -4.92
CA LYS A 174 -20.19 -8.76 -5.56
C LYS A 174 -20.53 -10.09 -4.92
N ILE A 175 -21.12 -10.07 -3.71
CA ILE A 175 -21.49 -11.29 -3.00
C ILE A 175 -22.75 -11.89 -3.59
N ASN A 176 -23.78 -11.05 -3.85
CA ASN A 176 -25.12 -11.52 -4.20
C ASN A 176 -25.80 -10.67 -5.28
N GLY A 177 -25.12 -9.68 -5.85
CA GLY A 177 -25.66 -8.83 -6.92
C GLY A 177 -26.72 -7.82 -6.47
N GLU A 178 -27.04 -7.71 -5.17
CA GLU A 178 -28.02 -6.75 -4.70
C GLU A 178 -27.48 -5.32 -4.69
N THR A 179 -28.36 -4.33 -4.86
CA THR A 179 -28.00 -2.92 -4.70
C THR A 179 -27.84 -2.62 -3.21
N PRO A 180 -26.64 -2.14 -2.76
CA PRO A 180 -26.42 -1.82 -1.36
C PRO A 180 -27.26 -0.60 -0.94
N ARG A 181 -27.61 -0.54 0.36
CA ARG A 181 -28.03 0.71 0.99
C ARG A 181 -26.82 1.41 1.58
N PHE A 182 -26.88 2.74 1.74
CA PHE A 182 -25.79 3.52 2.32
C PHE A 182 -26.23 4.12 3.65
N GLU A 183 -25.38 3.97 4.68
CA GLU A 183 -25.58 4.54 6.01
C GLU A 183 -24.36 5.35 6.43
N GLU A 184 -24.57 6.43 7.18
CA GLU A 184 -23.47 7.24 7.71
C GLU A 184 -22.89 6.58 8.95
N THR A 185 -21.54 6.45 8.95
CA THR A 185 -20.77 6.02 10.11
C THR A 185 -19.61 6.96 10.38
N GLU A 186 -19.14 6.99 11.63
CA GLU A 186 -17.99 7.80 12.01
C GLU A 186 -16.70 7.13 11.57
N HIS A 187 -15.79 7.94 11.02
CA HIS A 187 -14.45 7.53 10.59
C HIS A 187 -13.42 8.59 10.94
N PHE A 188 -12.15 8.21 10.95
CA PHE A 188 -11.03 9.16 10.93
C PHE A 188 -10.61 9.41 9.50
N PHE A 189 -10.28 10.67 9.21
CA PHE A 189 -9.88 11.15 7.89
C PHE A 189 -8.47 11.73 7.95
N LEU A 190 -7.65 11.42 6.95
CA LEU A 190 -6.42 12.13 6.65
C LEU A 190 -6.76 13.37 5.82
N ASP A 191 -6.34 14.55 6.31
CA ASP A 191 -6.58 15.85 5.68
C ASP A 191 -5.57 16.10 4.55
N LEU A 192 -5.74 15.39 3.44
CA LEU A 192 -4.90 15.54 2.26
C LEU A 192 -4.87 16.98 1.73
N PRO A 193 -6.00 17.75 1.72
CA PRO A 193 -5.98 19.17 1.34
C PRO A 193 -4.98 20.00 2.15
N ALA A 194 -4.88 19.78 3.45
CA ALA A 194 -3.94 20.50 4.31
C ALA A 194 -2.45 20.14 4.04
N LEU A 195 -2.20 19.06 3.32
CA LEU A 195 -0.87 18.54 2.97
C LEU A 195 -0.52 18.77 1.49
N ALA A 196 -1.51 19.16 0.68
CA ALA A 196 -1.39 19.20 -0.79
C ALA A 196 -0.30 20.17 -1.28
N GLU A 197 -0.21 21.37 -0.71
CA GLU A 197 0.78 22.37 -1.12
C GLU A 197 2.20 21.88 -0.85
N ALA A 198 2.46 21.36 0.35
CA ALA A 198 3.78 20.85 0.73
C ALA A 198 4.17 19.63 -0.11
N ASN A 199 3.22 18.72 -0.38
CA ASN A 199 3.47 17.54 -1.21
C ASN A 199 3.74 17.95 -2.68
N LEU A 200 2.96 18.87 -3.25
CA LEU A 200 3.23 19.41 -4.59
C LEU A 200 4.57 20.14 -4.69
N ALA A 201 4.95 20.89 -3.67
CA ALA A 201 6.25 21.55 -3.61
C ALA A 201 7.39 20.52 -3.67
N TRP A 202 7.27 19.45 -2.89
CA TRP A 202 8.21 18.33 -2.92
C TRP A 202 8.22 17.64 -4.30
N LEU A 203 7.06 17.29 -4.88
CA LEU A 203 6.99 16.66 -6.21
C LEU A 203 7.69 17.49 -7.30
N LYS A 204 7.55 18.80 -7.28
CA LYS A 204 8.18 19.70 -8.24
C LYS A 204 9.71 19.73 -8.16
N THR A 205 10.30 19.29 -7.05
CA THR A 205 11.76 19.17 -6.89
C THR A 205 12.30 17.82 -7.35
N ARG A 206 11.43 16.87 -7.74
CA ARG A 206 11.88 15.52 -8.12
C ARG A 206 12.42 15.48 -9.54
N GLU A 207 13.71 15.19 -9.62
CA GLU A 207 14.41 15.01 -10.89
C GLU A 207 14.55 13.51 -11.20
N GLY A 208 14.64 13.17 -12.49
CA GLY A 208 14.86 11.79 -12.92
C GLY A 208 13.65 10.85 -12.83
N TRP A 209 12.51 11.31 -12.32
CA TRP A 209 11.28 10.52 -12.40
C TRP A 209 10.80 10.40 -13.84
N ARG A 210 10.23 9.25 -14.20
CA ARG A 210 9.61 9.09 -15.52
C ARG A 210 8.50 10.11 -15.72
N THR A 211 8.44 10.70 -16.90
CA THR A 211 7.49 11.80 -17.22
C THR A 211 6.03 11.42 -16.98
N ASN A 212 5.64 10.18 -17.30
CA ASN A 212 4.28 9.69 -17.04
C ASN A 212 3.99 9.59 -15.53
N VAL A 213 4.97 9.20 -14.71
CA VAL A 213 4.81 9.08 -13.25
C VAL A 213 4.63 10.47 -12.63
N ILE A 214 5.51 11.41 -12.95
CA ILE A 214 5.43 12.76 -12.37
C ILE A 214 4.17 13.52 -12.81
N ASN A 215 3.79 13.41 -14.10
CA ASN A 215 2.57 14.05 -14.60
C ASN A 215 1.31 13.47 -13.97
N PHE A 216 1.22 12.16 -13.80
CA PHE A 216 0.13 11.51 -13.09
C PHE A 216 0.08 11.99 -11.63
N SER A 217 1.22 11.99 -10.93
CA SER A 217 1.33 12.40 -9.54
C SER A 217 0.88 13.85 -9.32
N ILE A 218 1.30 14.78 -10.18
CA ILE A 218 0.84 16.18 -10.12
C ILE A 218 -0.66 16.28 -10.40
N GLY A 219 -1.17 15.43 -11.29
CA GLY A 219 -2.59 15.35 -11.63
C GLY A 219 -3.50 15.01 -10.44
N LEU A 220 -3.00 14.19 -9.48
CA LEU A 220 -3.74 13.82 -8.27
C LEU A 220 -4.06 15.00 -7.35
N PHE A 221 -3.35 16.13 -7.49
CA PHE A 221 -3.55 17.31 -6.66
C PHE A 221 -4.47 18.37 -7.25
N LYS A 222 -5.15 18.09 -8.38
CA LYS A 222 -6.11 19.04 -8.97
C LYS A 222 -7.38 19.16 -8.14
N GLU A 223 -7.87 18.06 -7.61
CA GLU A 223 -9.07 17.99 -6.77
C GLU A 223 -8.84 17.04 -5.60
N VAL A 224 -8.12 17.54 -4.58
CA VAL A 224 -7.77 16.74 -3.40
C VAL A 224 -8.90 16.79 -2.38
N LYS A 225 -9.39 15.62 -1.99
CA LYS A 225 -10.39 15.45 -0.91
C LYS A 225 -9.74 14.78 0.31
N PRO A 226 -10.24 15.00 1.53
CA PRO A 226 -9.87 14.20 2.68
C PRO A 226 -10.21 12.72 2.44
N ARG A 227 -9.35 11.81 2.95
CA ARG A 227 -9.57 10.36 2.80
C ARG A 227 -9.83 9.69 4.13
N ALA A 228 -10.91 8.90 4.21
CA ALA A 228 -11.17 8.09 5.39
C ALA A 228 -10.10 6.98 5.51
N ILE A 229 -9.43 6.97 6.65
CA ILE A 229 -8.34 6.03 6.99
C ILE A 229 -8.75 4.97 8.03
N THR A 230 -10.05 4.83 8.25
CA THR A 230 -10.64 3.73 9.04
C THR A 230 -11.77 3.08 8.26
N ARG A 231 -12.12 1.85 8.62
CA ARG A 231 -13.22 1.10 8.00
C ARG A 231 -14.01 0.31 9.04
N ASP A 232 -15.27 0.03 8.72
CA ASP A 232 -16.17 -0.84 9.49
C ASP A 232 -15.93 -2.30 9.11
N ILE A 233 -14.82 -2.84 9.58
CA ILE A 233 -14.36 -4.22 9.36
C ILE A 233 -13.76 -4.78 10.66
N ASP A 234 -13.70 -6.10 10.76
CA ASP A 234 -13.15 -6.82 11.91
C ASP A 234 -11.68 -7.26 11.72
N TRP A 235 -11.12 -7.06 10.53
CA TRP A 235 -9.75 -7.46 10.17
C TRP A 235 -8.87 -6.25 9.84
N GLY A 236 -7.82 -6.03 10.63
CA GLY A 236 -6.90 -4.90 10.49
C GLY A 236 -6.37 -4.41 11.82
N ILE A 237 -5.59 -3.33 11.79
CA ILE A 237 -4.99 -2.71 12.97
C ILE A 237 -6.06 -1.94 13.78
N PRO A 238 -6.15 -2.14 15.10
CA PRO A 238 -7.04 -1.35 15.96
C PRO A 238 -6.71 0.13 15.92
N VAL A 239 -7.73 0.98 15.88
CA VAL A 239 -7.57 2.45 15.88
C VAL A 239 -7.13 2.90 17.28
N PRO A 240 -5.95 3.56 17.44
CA PRO A 240 -5.35 3.81 18.76
C PRO A 240 -5.97 5.02 19.49
N VAL A 241 -7.30 5.10 19.53
CA VAL A 241 -8.07 6.17 20.18
C VAL A 241 -9.02 5.58 21.19
N LYS A 242 -9.17 6.23 22.36
CA LYS A 242 -10.10 5.80 23.40
C LYS A 242 -11.53 5.67 22.83
N GLY A 243 -12.18 4.53 23.10
CA GLY A 243 -13.50 4.19 22.59
C GLY A 243 -13.50 3.57 21.18
N TRP A 244 -12.32 3.53 20.52
CA TRP A 244 -12.13 2.89 19.21
C TRP A 244 -11.20 1.68 19.30
N ILE A 245 -10.20 1.72 20.18
CA ILE A 245 -9.17 0.69 20.26
C ILE A 245 -9.73 -0.69 20.60
N ASP A 246 -10.77 -0.74 21.43
CA ASP A 246 -11.43 -1.97 21.84
C ASP A 246 -12.65 -2.32 20.96
N ASN A 247 -12.93 -1.50 19.92
CA ASN A 247 -14.03 -1.79 19.00
C ASN A 247 -13.58 -2.83 17.97
N PRO A 248 -14.17 -4.05 17.98
CA PRO A 248 -13.76 -5.11 17.06
C PRO A 248 -14.04 -4.77 15.59
N ASN A 249 -15.02 -3.90 15.33
CA ASN A 249 -15.51 -3.57 14.00
C ASN A 249 -14.98 -2.23 13.45
N LYS A 250 -13.99 -1.62 14.10
CA LYS A 250 -13.36 -0.38 13.63
C LYS A 250 -11.85 -0.61 13.51
N LYS A 251 -11.35 -0.61 12.28
CA LYS A 251 -9.93 -0.85 11.99
C LYS A 251 -9.34 0.27 11.14
N LEU A 252 -8.03 0.43 11.21
CA LEU A 252 -7.31 1.25 10.26
C LEU A 252 -7.43 0.67 8.85
N TYR A 253 -7.57 1.53 7.87
CA TYR A 253 -7.71 1.14 6.48
C TYR A 253 -6.34 0.83 5.88
N VAL A 254 -6.29 -0.21 5.04
CA VAL A 254 -5.06 -0.70 4.43
C VAL A 254 -4.25 0.36 3.69
N TRP A 255 -4.88 1.39 3.14
CA TRP A 255 -4.19 2.46 2.42
C TRP A 255 -3.37 3.38 3.33
N PHE A 256 -3.74 3.48 4.61
CA PHE A 256 -2.95 4.15 5.63
C PHE A 256 -1.87 3.21 6.20
N ASP A 257 -2.18 1.93 6.42
CA ASP A 257 -1.25 1.04 7.11
C ASP A 257 -0.19 0.43 6.18
N ALA A 258 -0.54 0.03 4.96
CA ALA A 258 0.34 -0.74 4.09
C ALA A 258 1.64 -0.01 3.71
N VAL A 259 1.56 1.30 3.43
CA VAL A 259 2.73 2.10 3.03
C VAL A 259 3.70 2.35 4.20
N ILE A 260 3.21 2.33 5.44
CA ILE A 260 4.03 2.39 6.65
C ILE A 260 4.86 1.09 6.82
N GLY A 261 4.51 0.06 6.09
CA GLY A 261 5.21 -1.23 6.06
C GLY A 261 6.71 -1.11 5.81
N TYR A 262 7.13 -0.21 4.96
CA TYR A 262 8.56 0.01 4.66
C TYR A 262 9.34 0.45 5.90
N LEU A 263 8.82 1.41 6.65
CA LEU A 263 9.41 1.89 7.90
C LEU A 263 9.39 0.80 8.96
N SER A 264 8.25 0.12 9.14
CA SER A 264 8.13 -0.94 10.14
C SER A 264 9.04 -2.13 9.84
N ALA A 265 9.23 -2.50 8.56
CA ALA A 265 10.18 -3.53 8.16
C ALA A 265 11.62 -3.12 8.47
N SER A 266 12.00 -1.86 8.21
CA SER A 266 13.33 -1.36 8.53
C SER A 266 13.60 -1.38 10.04
N ILE A 267 12.62 -1.02 10.86
CA ILE A 267 12.69 -1.11 12.34
C ILE A 267 12.79 -2.57 12.79
N GLU A 268 12.03 -3.49 12.18
CA GLU A 268 12.10 -4.92 12.48
C GLU A 268 13.47 -5.50 12.10
N TRP A 269 13.99 -5.15 10.93
CA TRP A 269 15.33 -5.55 10.48
C TRP A 269 16.41 -5.12 11.49
N ALA A 270 16.38 -3.86 11.92
CA ALA A 270 17.34 -3.33 12.88
C ALA A 270 17.31 -4.11 14.22
N ARG A 271 16.10 -4.40 14.73
CA ARG A 271 15.94 -5.23 15.94
C ARG A 271 16.46 -6.64 15.77
N ARG A 272 16.19 -7.28 14.64
CA ARG A 272 16.68 -8.65 14.33
C ARG A 272 18.20 -8.69 14.19
N LYS A 273 18.80 -7.58 13.75
CA LYS A 273 20.27 -7.44 13.63
C LYS A 273 20.96 -7.17 14.97
N GLY A 274 20.21 -6.90 16.04
CA GLY A 274 20.74 -6.61 17.37
C GLY A 274 21.08 -5.14 17.62
N ASP A 275 20.80 -4.24 16.69
CA ASP A 275 20.93 -2.80 16.81
C ASP A 275 19.58 -2.12 16.52
N PRO A 276 18.72 -1.93 17.54
CA PRO A 276 17.35 -1.43 17.35
C PRO A 276 17.24 -0.03 16.73
N GLU A 277 18.31 0.76 16.73
CA GLU A 277 18.34 2.12 16.19
C GLU A 277 19.00 2.21 14.80
N ALA A 278 19.58 1.12 14.29
CA ALA A 278 20.30 1.12 13.02
C ALA A 278 19.47 1.64 11.84
N TRP A 279 18.16 1.37 11.83
CA TRP A 279 17.23 1.82 10.77
C TRP A 279 17.23 3.33 10.55
N ARG A 280 17.60 4.14 11.56
CA ARG A 280 17.62 5.61 11.48
C ARG A 280 18.60 6.13 10.46
N ALA A 281 19.69 5.43 10.17
CA ALA A 281 20.64 5.81 9.14
C ALA A 281 20.00 5.84 7.74
N TRP A 282 18.95 5.05 7.52
CA TRP A 282 18.22 5.03 6.24
C TRP A 282 16.99 5.94 6.21
N TRP A 283 16.43 6.29 7.37
CA TRP A 283 15.17 7.03 7.44
C TRP A 283 15.27 8.46 7.95
N ASN A 284 16.26 8.74 8.81
CA ASN A 284 16.40 10.06 9.44
C ASN A 284 17.61 10.87 8.92
N ASP A 285 18.53 10.26 8.20
CA ASP A 285 19.63 10.97 7.55
C ASP A 285 19.14 11.56 6.22
N PRO A 286 19.09 12.91 6.07
CA PRO A 286 18.56 13.57 4.86
C PRO A 286 19.40 13.31 3.61
N THR A 287 20.60 12.74 3.75
CA THR A 287 21.48 12.38 2.62
C THR A 287 21.20 10.97 2.09
N THR A 288 20.37 10.18 2.78
CA THR A 288 20.03 8.82 2.35
C THR A 288 18.83 8.82 1.41
N PRO A 289 19.00 8.47 0.13
CA PRO A 289 17.89 8.40 -0.81
C PRO A 289 17.07 7.11 -0.63
N GLY A 290 15.74 7.24 -0.71
CA GLY A 290 14.79 6.13 -0.71
C GLY A 290 14.18 5.90 -2.09
N TYR A 291 14.38 4.70 -2.65
CA TYR A 291 13.83 4.27 -3.94
C TYR A 291 12.67 3.31 -3.74
N TYR A 292 11.53 3.59 -4.37
CA TYR A 292 10.29 2.83 -4.20
C TYR A 292 9.89 2.15 -5.51
N PHE A 293 9.94 0.82 -5.55
CA PHE A 293 9.67 0.01 -6.74
C PHE A 293 8.26 -0.59 -6.71
N MET A 294 7.46 -0.37 -7.76
CA MET A 294 6.06 -0.78 -7.80
C MET A 294 5.50 -0.94 -9.22
N GLY A 295 4.29 -1.49 -9.33
CA GLY A 295 3.47 -1.36 -10.52
C GLY A 295 2.81 0.04 -10.56
N LYS A 296 2.48 0.53 -11.75
CA LYS A 296 1.91 1.87 -11.95
C LYS A 296 0.59 2.14 -11.21
N ASP A 297 -0.14 1.10 -10.87
CA ASP A 297 -1.36 1.16 -10.06
C ASP A 297 -1.13 1.59 -8.61
N ASN A 298 0.13 1.60 -8.16
CA ASN A 298 0.52 2.02 -6.82
C ASN A 298 1.15 3.43 -6.78
N ILE A 299 1.18 4.18 -7.88
CA ILE A 299 1.77 5.53 -7.91
C ILE A 299 1.08 6.45 -6.90
N THR A 300 -0.26 6.43 -6.84
CA THR A 300 -1.06 7.25 -5.90
C THR A 300 -0.59 7.07 -4.46
N PHE A 301 -0.37 5.82 -4.04
CA PHE A 301 0.06 5.53 -2.67
C PHE A 301 1.46 6.06 -2.35
N HIS A 302 2.34 6.16 -3.34
CA HIS A 302 3.75 6.49 -3.12
C HIS A 302 4.11 7.93 -3.52
N SER A 303 3.23 8.62 -4.23
CA SER A 303 3.43 10.04 -4.60
C SER A 303 2.45 11.00 -3.92
N GLN A 304 1.33 10.47 -3.36
CA GLN A 304 0.35 11.28 -2.64
C GLN A 304 0.18 10.81 -1.18
N ILE A 305 -0.26 9.56 -0.95
CA ILE A 305 -0.63 9.08 0.40
C ILE A 305 0.58 9.02 1.32
N TRP A 306 1.58 8.20 1.01
CA TRP A 306 2.77 8.02 1.84
C TRP A 306 3.55 9.33 2.07
N PRO A 307 3.84 10.16 1.05
CA PRO A 307 4.41 11.48 1.28
C PRO A 307 3.56 12.36 2.19
N SER A 308 2.24 12.34 2.05
CA SER A 308 1.34 13.11 2.92
C SER A 308 1.38 12.61 4.37
N GLU A 309 1.44 11.30 4.60
CA GLU A 309 1.60 10.73 5.95
C GLU A 309 2.92 11.16 6.59
N MET A 310 4.03 11.13 5.83
CA MET A 310 5.33 11.59 6.31
C MET A 310 5.33 13.10 6.63
N LEU A 311 4.74 13.93 5.76
CA LEU A 311 4.59 15.37 5.99
C LEU A 311 3.74 15.64 7.25
N ALA A 312 2.62 14.92 7.40
CA ALA A 312 1.77 15.02 8.58
C ALA A 312 2.52 14.62 9.86
N TYR A 313 3.27 13.51 9.80
CA TYR A 313 4.07 13.00 10.91
C TYR A 313 5.22 13.95 11.28
N ASN A 314 5.87 14.55 10.29
CA ASN A 314 6.95 15.53 10.48
C ASN A 314 6.46 16.93 10.86
N GLY A 315 5.14 17.19 10.87
CA GLY A 315 4.58 18.52 11.12
C GLY A 315 4.85 19.54 10.02
N GLN A 316 4.97 19.10 8.78
CA GLN A 316 5.43 19.92 7.63
C GLN A 316 4.30 20.33 6.65
N GLY A 317 3.04 20.12 6.99
CA GLY A 317 1.89 20.62 6.22
C GLY A 317 1.43 22.01 6.69
N SER A 318 0.31 22.49 6.13
CA SER A 318 -0.22 23.83 6.41
C SER A 318 -0.60 24.10 7.87
N LYS A 319 -0.81 23.05 8.67
CA LYS A 319 -1.15 23.16 10.11
C LYS A 319 0.08 23.22 11.02
N GLY A 320 1.27 22.98 10.48
CA GLY A 320 2.48 22.84 11.29
C GLY A 320 2.46 21.58 12.15
N GLY A 321 3.17 21.61 13.27
CA GLY A 321 3.23 20.53 14.24
C GLY A 321 4.65 20.12 14.61
N GLU A 322 4.77 19.05 15.38
CA GLU A 322 6.05 18.52 15.83
C GLU A 322 6.33 17.17 15.14
N THR A 323 7.61 16.88 14.98
CA THR A 323 8.04 15.56 14.50
C THR A 323 7.88 14.53 15.62
N GLY A 324 7.30 13.39 15.31
CA GLY A 324 7.12 12.29 16.26
C GLY A 324 8.43 11.63 16.68
N LYS A 325 8.34 10.73 17.65
CA LYS A 325 9.52 10.09 18.29
C LYS A 325 10.36 9.20 17.39
N LEU A 326 9.86 8.78 16.22
CA LEU A 326 10.67 8.06 15.24
C LEU A 326 11.63 8.99 14.49
N GLY A 327 11.59 10.30 14.74
CA GLY A 327 12.41 11.31 14.11
C GLY A 327 11.87 11.74 12.74
N PRO A 328 12.54 12.70 12.07
CA PRO A 328 12.11 13.17 10.76
C PRO A 328 12.25 12.03 9.74
N LEU A 329 11.17 11.75 9.03
CA LEU A 329 11.15 10.72 7.99
C LEU A 329 11.51 11.33 6.64
N ASN A 330 12.47 10.73 5.93
CA ASN A 330 12.90 11.19 4.62
C ASN A 330 11.86 10.88 3.55
N MET A 331 11.50 11.88 2.77
CA MET A 331 10.62 11.75 1.62
C MET A 331 11.23 10.85 0.53
N PRO A 332 10.42 10.19 -0.32
CA PRO A 332 10.94 9.36 -1.40
C PRO A 332 11.85 10.16 -2.35
N GLU A 333 13.04 9.62 -2.65
CA GLU A 333 13.88 10.17 -3.70
C GLU A 333 13.31 9.83 -5.08
N GLN A 334 12.89 8.58 -5.29
CA GLN A 334 12.33 8.16 -6.56
C GLN A 334 11.21 7.12 -6.40
N VAL A 335 10.13 7.34 -7.15
CA VAL A 335 9.07 6.35 -7.40
C VAL A 335 9.32 5.69 -8.74
N VAL A 336 9.75 4.44 -8.70
CA VAL A 336 10.07 3.60 -9.86
C VAL A 336 8.86 2.74 -10.20
N ALA A 337 7.92 3.32 -10.95
CA ALA A 337 6.71 2.62 -11.35
C ALA A 337 6.90 1.92 -12.70
N SER A 338 6.57 0.63 -12.77
CA SER A 338 6.62 -0.16 -13.98
C SER A 338 5.25 -0.26 -14.63
N GLU A 339 5.23 -0.28 -15.96
CA GLU A 339 4.04 -0.59 -16.75
C GLU A 339 3.61 -2.05 -16.55
N PHE A 340 2.35 -2.35 -16.85
CA PHE A 340 1.86 -3.72 -16.76
C PHE A 340 2.45 -4.59 -17.86
N MET A 341 2.95 -5.73 -17.47
CA MET A 341 3.28 -6.79 -18.42
C MET A 341 2.00 -7.31 -19.08
N THR A 342 2.04 -7.56 -20.39
CA THR A 342 0.92 -8.10 -21.13
C THR A 342 1.28 -9.46 -21.73
N MET A 343 0.28 -10.33 -21.90
CA MET A 343 0.38 -11.57 -22.63
C MET A 343 -0.67 -11.54 -23.76
N GLU A 344 -0.22 -11.66 -25.00
CA GLU A 344 -1.09 -11.55 -26.20
C GLU A 344 -1.98 -10.30 -26.20
N GLY A 345 -1.40 -9.16 -25.78
CA GLY A 345 -2.11 -7.87 -25.71
C GLY A 345 -3.06 -7.71 -24.51
N LYS A 346 -3.16 -8.71 -23.63
CA LYS A 346 -4.00 -8.65 -22.41
C LYS A 346 -3.15 -8.52 -21.15
N LYS A 347 -3.64 -7.71 -20.18
CA LYS A 347 -2.99 -7.57 -18.86
C LYS A 347 -3.00 -8.91 -18.12
N PHE A 348 -1.89 -9.28 -17.48
CA PHE A 348 -1.83 -10.40 -16.55
C PHE A 348 -2.87 -10.21 -15.44
N SER A 349 -3.70 -11.23 -15.22
CA SER A 349 -4.77 -11.18 -14.23
C SER A 349 -5.13 -12.59 -13.75
N SER A 350 -4.90 -12.85 -12.47
CA SER A 350 -5.26 -14.14 -11.85
C SER A 350 -6.77 -14.39 -11.92
N SER A 351 -7.59 -13.34 -11.71
CA SER A 351 -9.06 -13.45 -11.75
C SER A 351 -9.62 -13.73 -13.15
N ARG A 352 -8.84 -13.47 -14.22
CA ARG A 352 -9.24 -13.72 -15.62
C ARG A 352 -8.57 -14.96 -16.21
N GLY A 353 -7.79 -15.72 -15.43
CA GLY A 353 -7.06 -16.91 -15.90
C GLY A 353 -5.90 -16.62 -16.86
N ILE A 354 -5.51 -15.34 -17.04
CA ILE A 354 -4.38 -14.94 -17.89
C ILE A 354 -3.18 -14.76 -16.99
N VAL A 355 -2.51 -15.88 -16.65
CA VAL A 355 -1.47 -15.86 -15.63
C VAL A 355 -0.43 -16.97 -15.87
N ILE A 356 0.84 -16.64 -15.62
CA ILE A 356 1.94 -17.58 -15.46
C ILE A 356 2.52 -17.35 -14.07
N TYR A 357 2.39 -18.33 -13.20
CA TYR A 357 2.89 -18.22 -11.83
C TYR A 357 4.41 -18.41 -11.78
N VAL A 358 5.05 -17.75 -10.81
CA VAL A 358 6.50 -17.81 -10.61
C VAL A 358 6.96 -19.25 -10.40
N LYS A 359 6.27 -20.03 -9.57
CA LYS A 359 6.59 -21.45 -9.33
C LYS A 359 6.56 -22.29 -10.60
N ASP A 360 5.62 -22.01 -11.53
CA ASP A 360 5.42 -22.84 -12.74
C ASP A 360 6.49 -22.55 -13.80
N ILE A 361 6.92 -21.28 -13.91
CA ILE A 361 8.00 -20.92 -14.83
C ILE A 361 9.36 -21.37 -14.32
N LEU A 362 9.61 -21.28 -13.00
CA LEU A 362 10.85 -21.75 -12.38
C LEU A 362 10.98 -23.29 -12.43
N ALA A 363 9.89 -24.03 -12.52
CA ALA A 363 9.91 -25.47 -12.74
C ALA A 363 10.41 -25.87 -14.14
N ARG A 364 10.42 -24.93 -15.11
CA ARG A 364 10.75 -25.18 -16.52
C ARG A 364 12.05 -24.54 -16.95
N TYR A 365 12.44 -23.42 -16.37
CA TYR A 365 13.56 -22.60 -16.81
C TYR A 365 14.49 -22.23 -15.65
N PRO A 366 15.81 -22.10 -15.90
CA PRO A 366 16.76 -21.60 -14.90
C PRO A 366 16.39 -20.18 -14.45
N VAL A 367 16.66 -19.89 -13.16
CA VAL A 367 16.31 -18.60 -12.52
C VAL A 367 16.82 -17.41 -13.32
N ASP A 368 18.08 -17.42 -13.75
CA ASP A 368 18.67 -16.28 -14.48
C ASP A 368 17.99 -16.03 -15.84
N ALA A 369 17.55 -17.10 -16.51
CA ALA A 369 16.78 -16.96 -17.76
C ALA A 369 15.39 -16.35 -17.50
N VAL A 370 14.76 -16.67 -16.36
CA VAL A 370 13.46 -16.11 -15.99
C VAL A 370 13.60 -14.63 -15.57
N ARG A 371 14.71 -14.27 -14.95
CA ARG A 371 14.99 -12.89 -14.51
C ARG A 371 15.35 -11.97 -15.66
N TYR A 372 15.97 -12.48 -16.72
CA TYR A 372 16.33 -11.74 -17.94
C TYR A 372 15.11 -11.45 -18.80
#